data_4855664b9c965984a97c06e8d7170453
#
_entry.id   4855664b9c965984a97c06e8d7170453
#
_cell.length_a   1.000
_cell.length_b   1.000
_cell.length_c   1.000
_cell.angle_alpha   90.00
_cell.angle_beta   90.00
_cell.angle_gamma   90.00
#
_symmetry.space_group_name_H-M   'P 1'
#
loop_
_entity.id
_entity.type
_entity.pdbx_description
1 polymer ?
#
loop_
_entity_poly.entity_id
_entity_poly.type
_entity_poly.pdbx_seq_one_letter_code
_entity_poly.pdbx_strand_id
1 'polypeptide(L)'
;MMTLGSLFDGIGGFPLAAVHCGGVPVWASEIEPFPMMVTKLRFPDMIHVGDITKLDGAKLPPVDVICGGSPCQDLSVAGLRKGLAGERSGLFMDQVRIVKEMRAEDERRGVSDAVSYTHLRAHETDSYL
;
A
#
# COMPACT_ATOMS: atom_id res chain seq x y z
N MET A 1 -12.54 9.83 12.86
CA MET A 1 -11.23 10.20 12.29
C MET A 1 -10.80 9.13 11.31
N MET A 2 -10.38 9.55 10.12
CA MET A 2 -9.97 8.62 9.07
C MET A 2 -8.65 7.95 9.41
N THR A 3 -8.58 6.63 9.26
CA THR A 3 -7.35 5.87 9.47
C THR A 3 -6.87 5.29 8.15
N LEU A 4 -5.56 5.16 7.99
CA LEU A 4 -4.95 4.79 6.73
C LEU A 4 -3.90 3.70 6.90
N GLY A 5 -3.96 2.72 6.00
CA GLY A 5 -2.89 1.74 5.80
C GLY A 5 -2.22 2.02 4.46
N SER A 6 -0.91 2.01 4.44
CA SER A 6 -0.12 2.34 3.26
C SER A 6 0.65 1.12 2.78
N LEU A 7 0.48 0.77 1.51
CA LEU A 7 1.23 -0.31 0.85
C LEU A 7 2.24 0.31 -0.09
N PHE A 8 3.42 -0.29 -0.19
CA PHE A 8 4.53 0.25 -0.98
C PHE A 8 4.81 1.69 -0.58
N ASP A 9 5.02 1.88 0.71
CA ASP A 9 4.98 3.20 1.32
C ASP A 9 6.05 4.17 0.85
N GLY A 10 7.23 3.69 0.52
CA GLY A 10 8.34 4.56 0.18
C GLY A 10 8.69 5.47 1.35
N ILE A 11 8.87 6.74 1.09
CA ILE A 11 9.22 7.72 2.12
C ILE A 11 8.02 8.32 2.84
N GLY A 12 6.85 7.72 2.68
CA GLY A 12 5.70 8.10 3.47
C GLY A 12 4.82 9.19 2.86
N GLY A 13 4.68 9.21 1.53
CA GLY A 13 3.82 10.18 0.87
C GLY A 13 2.35 10.04 1.25
N PHE A 14 1.83 8.83 1.28
CA PHE A 14 0.45 8.60 1.69
C PHE A 14 0.21 8.91 3.17
N PRO A 15 1.08 8.46 4.10
CA PRO A 15 0.96 8.88 5.49
C PRO A 15 0.99 10.39 5.68
N LEU A 16 1.87 11.08 4.95
CA LEU A 16 1.93 12.54 5.03
C LEU A 16 0.62 13.17 4.56
N ALA A 17 0.08 12.71 3.43
CA ALA A 17 -1.19 13.18 2.92
C ALA A 17 -2.31 12.94 3.93
N ALA A 18 -2.33 11.78 4.57
CA ALA A 18 -3.33 11.47 5.58
C ALA A 18 -3.28 12.46 6.74
N VAL A 19 -2.09 12.77 7.24
CA VAL A 19 -1.92 13.72 8.33
C VAL A 19 -2.41 15.10 7.92
N HIS A 20 -2.08 15.53 6.69
CA HIS A 20 -2.54 16.83 6.18
C HIS A 20 -4.05 16.92 6.06
N CYS A 21 -4.72 15.79 5.87
CA CYS A 21 -6.18 15.74 5.80
C CYS A 21 -6.84 15.47 7.16
N GLY A 22 -6.07 15.47 8.23
CA GLY A 22 -6.59 15.22 9.57
C GLY A 22 -6.77 13.74 9.90
N GLY A 23 -6.21 12.86 9.07
CA GLY A 23 -6.28 11.41 9.32
C GLY A 23 -5.09 10.90 10.10
N VAL A 24 -5.11 9.59 10.38
CA VAL A 24 -4.06 8.92 11.13
C VAL A 24 -3.50 7.76 10.33
N PRO A 25 -2.20 7.79 9.98
CA PRO A 25 -1.55 6.62 9.38
C PRO A 25 -1.33 5.57 10.47
N VAL A 26 -1.91 4.41 10.28
CA VAL A 26 -1.86 3.34 11.28
C VAL A 26 -0.71 2.38 11.03
N TRP A 27 -0.57 1.95 9.77
CA TRP A 27 0.51 1.03 9.43
C TRP A 27 0.99 1.27 7.99
N ALA A 28 2.21 0.82 7.73
CA ALA A 28 2.81 0.92 6.40
C ALA A 28 3.60 -0.34 6.08
N SER A 29 3.53 -0.76 4.83
CA SER A 29 4.30 -1.87 4.28
C SER A 29 5.37 -1.33 3.35
N GLU A 30 6.61 -1.62 3.65
CA GLU A 30 7.78 -1.24 2.86
C GLU A 30 8.92 -2.18 3.22
N ILE A 31 9.76 -2.51 2.26
CA ILE A 31 10.90 -3.41 2.50
C ILE A 31 12.25 -2.73 2.42
N GLU A 32 12.31 -1.54 1.83
CA GLU A 32 13.58 -0.85 1.67
C GLU A 32 13.99 -0.16 2.98
N PRO A 33 15.21 -0.42 3.48
CA PRO A 33 15.62 0.10 4.78
C PRO A 33 15.64 1.62 4.88
N PHE A 34 16.11 2.31 3.84
CA PHE A 34 16.24 3.75 3.89
C PHE A 34 14.87 4.46 3.98
N PRO A 35 13.91 4.17 3.10
CA PRO A 35 12.57 4.74 3.24
C PRO A 35 11.93 4.41 4.58
N MET A 36 12.11 3.20 5.09
CA MET A 36 11.58 2.82 6.40
C MET A 36 12.15 3.68 7.51
N MET A 37 13.44 3.99 7.44
CA MET A 37 14.10 4.84 8.43
C MET A 37 13.50 6.24 8.40
N VAL A 38 13.27 6.78 7.21
CA VAL A 38 12.67 8.11 7.05
C VAL A 38 11.27 8.15 7.68
N THR A 39 10.45 7.16 7.38
CA THR A 39 9.08 7.14 7.89
C THR A 39 9.00 6.87 9.38
N LYS A 40 9.92 6.10 9.92
CA LYS A 40 10.00 5.90 11.39
C LYS A 40 10.29 7.19 12.12
N LEU A 41 11.10 8.04 11.52
CA LEU A 41 11.42 9.34 12.12
C LEU A 41 10.24 10.30 12.02
N ARG A 42 9.51 10.27 10.90
CA ARG A 42 8.39 11.19 10.67
C ARG A 42 7.09 10.75 11.33
N PHE A 43 6.85 9.46 11.38
CA PHE A 43 5.60 8.89 11.88
C PHE A 43 5.94 7.82 12.93
N PRO A 44 6.40 8.24 14.11
CA PRO A 44 6.88 7.28 15.12
C PRO A 44 5.80 6.34 15.63
N ASP A 45 4.53 6.73 15.56
CA ASP A 45 3.44 5.90 16.04
C ASP A 45 2.90 4.94 14.97
N MET A 46 3.35 5.07 13.73
CA MET A 46 2.90 4.21 12.64
C MET A 46 3.61 2.86 12.70
N ILE A 47 2.85 1.79 12.57
CA ILE A 47 3.39 0.43 12.63
C ILE A 47 3.97 0.04 11.29
N HIS A 48 5.19 -0.47 11.29
CA HIS A 48 5.81 -1.00 10.08
C HIS A 48 5.54 -2.50 10.01
N VAL A 49 4.78 -2.92 9.01
CA VAL A 49 4.32 -4.30 8.92
C VAL A 49 5.16 -5.18 7.99
N GLY A 50 6.11 -4.59 7.28
CA GLY A 50 7.10 -5.35 6.53
C GLY A 50 6.70 -5.68 5.10
N ASP A 51 7.09 -6.86 4.66
CA ASP A 51 6.99 -7.31 3.28
C ASP A 51 5.56 -7.73 2.93
N ILE A 52 4.97 -7.07 1.95
CA ILE A 52 3.59 -7.33 1.53
C ILE A 52 3.36 -8.79 1.09
N THR A 53 4.38 -9.44 0.55
CA THR A 53 4.24 -10.82 0.09
C THR A 53 4.04 -11.80 1.23
N LYS A 54 4.38 -11.38 2.44
CA LYS A 54 4.29 -12.20 3.66
C LYS A 54 3.16 -11.78 4.58
N LEU A 55 2.43 -10.74 4.24
CA LEU A 55 1.36 -10.23 5.08
C LEU A 55 0.07 -11.02 4.93
N ASP A 56 -0.65 -11.11 6.03
CA ASP A 56 -2.03 -11.61 6.04
C ASP A 56 -2.93 -10.43 6.37
N GLY A 57 -3.73 -10.00 5.42
CA GLY A 57 -4.60 -8.84 5.59
C GLY A 57 -5.59 -8.98 6.74
N ALA A 58 -6.00 -10.20 7.05
CA ALA A 58 -6.93 -10.44 8.15
C ALA A 58 -6.31 -10.11 9.52
N LYS A 59 -4.99 -10.11 9.59
CA LYS A 59 -4.27 -9.85 10.85
C LYS A 59 -3.78 -8.41 10.98
N LEU A 60 -3.94 -7.60 9.94
CA LEU A 60 -3.54 -6.20 9.99
C LEU A 60 -4.56 -5.38 10.77
N PRO A 61 -4.12 -4.32 11.47
CA PRO A 61 -5.06 -3.42 12.13
C PRO A 61 -6.06 -2.85 11.13
N PRO A 62 -7.36 -2.87 11.43
CA PRO A 62 -8.37 -2.33 10.53
C PRO A 62 -8.16 -0.83 10.28
N VAL A 63 -8.40 -0.41 9.05
CA VAL A 63 -8.27 0.99 8.67
C VAL A 63 -9.44 1.37 7.76
N ASP A 64 -9.69 2.67 7.65
CA ASP A 64 -10.75 3.18 6.77
C ASP A 64 -10.32 3.24 5.32
N VAL A 65 -9.05 3.53 5.07
CA VAL A 65 -8.52 3.70 3.72
C VAL A 65 -7.23 2.91 3.57
N ILE A 66 -7.11 2.21 2.45
CA ILE A 66 -5.87 1.51 2.08
C ILE A 66 -5.35 2.16 0.81
N CYS A 67 -4.16 2.73 0.88
CA CYS A 67 -3.50 3.34 -0.26
C CYS A 67 -2.29 2.52 -0.66
N GLY A 68 -2.02 2.47 -1.95
CA GLY A 68 -0.84 1.76 -2.43
C GLY A 68 -0.45 2.19 -3.82
N GLY A 69 0.85 2.36 -4.03
CA GLY A 69 1.43 2.61 -5.33
C GLY A 69 2.36 1.48 -5.70
N SER A 70 1.79 0.35 -6.11
CA SER A 70 2.61 -0.82 -6.43
C SER A 70 3.58 -0.53 -7.57
N PRO A 71 4.75 -1.18 -7.55
CA PRO A 71 5.64 -1.10 -8.71
C PRO A 71 4.90 -1.64 -9.94
N CYS A 72 4.91 -0.89 -11.01
CA CYS A 72 4.16 -1.25 -12.21
C CYS A 72 5.03 -1.31 -13.46
N GLN A 73 6.30 -1.63 -13.29
CA GLN A 73 7.22 -1.73 -14.41
C GLN A 73 6.76 -2.74 -15.46
N ASP A 74 6.12 -3.81 -15.04
CA ASP A 74 5.60 -4.82 -15.95
C ASP A 74 4.29 -4.38 -16.61
N LEU A 75 3.68 -3.31 -16.13
CA LEU A 75 2.46 -2.74 -16.67
C LEU A 75 2.73 -1.49 -17.50
N SER A 76 3.98 -1.03 -17.53
CA SER A 76 4.40 0.12 -18.33
C SER A 76 4.61 -0.27 -19.79
N VAL A 77 4.91 0.70 -20.62
CA VAL A 77 5.25 0.43 -22.02
C VAL A 77 6.43 -0.53 -22.11
N ALA A 78 7.43 -0.34 -21.27
CA ALA A 78 8.60 -1.23 -21.25
C ALA A 78 8.27 -2.61 -20.73
N GLY A 79 7.32 -2.71 -19.83
CA GLY A 79 6.92 -3.98 -19.21
C GLY A 79 5.73 -4.66 -19.86
N LEU A 80 5.16 -4.09 -20.92
CA LEU A 80 3.96 -4.63 -21.55
C LEU A 80 4.07 -6.08 -22.00
N ARG A 81 5.26 -6.50 -22.35
CA ARG A 81 5.47 -7.87 -22.81
C ARG A 81 5.14 -8.91 -21.77
N LYS A 82 5.29 -8.56 -20.51
CA LYS A 82 4.98 -9.44 -19.38
C LYS A 82 3.56 -9.24 -18.88
N GLY A 83 3.02 -8.04 -19.03
CA GLY A 83 1.68 -7.71 -18.60
C GLY A 83 1.46 -8.03 -17.13
N LEU A 84 0.25 -8.45 -16.80
CA LEU A 84 -0.10 -8.81 -15.43
C LEU A 84 0.52 -10.12 -14.97
N ALA A 85 1.12 -10.88 -15.88
CA ALA A 85 1.79 -12.14 -15.55
C ALA A 85 3.23 -11.92 -15.09
N GLY A 86 3.75 -10.69 -15.20
CA GLY A 86 5.11 -10.41 -14.81
C GLY A 86 5.30 -10.36 -13.31
N GLU A 87 6.55 -10.49 -12.88
CA GLU A 87 6.91 -10.52 -11.47
C GLU A 87 6.45 -9.28 -10.73
N ARG A 88 6.58 -8.11 -11.35
CA ARG A 88 6.22 -6.86 -10.72
C ARG A 88 4.72 -6.66 -10.63
N SER A 89 3.98 -7.20 -11.58
CA SER A 89 2.53 -7.18 -11.50
C SER A 89 2.04 -8.14 -10.42
N GLY A 90 2.85 -9.12 -10.03
CA GLY A 90 2.57 -9.96 -8.88
C GLY A 90 2.46 -9.15 -7.59
N LEU A 91 3.26 -8.09 -7.46
CA LEU A 91 3.16 -7.20 -6.30
C LEU A 91 1.85 -6.42 -6.30
N PHE A 92 1.36 -6.02 -7.46
CA PHE A 92 0.04 -5.42 -7.56
C PHE A 92 -1.04 -6.42 -7.13
N MET A 93 -0.90 -7.67 -7.54
CA MET A 93 -1.85 -8.72 -7.13
C MET A 93 -1.78 -8.97 -5.62
N ASP A 94 -0.61 -8.81 -5.00
CA ASP A 94 -0.51 -8.87 -3.55
C ASP A 94 -1.29 -7.73 -2.89
N GLN A 95 -1.26 -6.54 -3.47
CA GLN A 95 -2.07 -5.44 -2.98
C GLN A 95 -3.55 -5.78 -3.04
N VAL A 96 -4.01 -6.33 -4.16
CA VAL A 96 -5.39 -6.77 -4.33
C VAL A 96 -5.75 -7.83 -3.29
N ARG A 97 -4.84 -8.78 -3.07
CA ARG A 97 -5.02 -9.84 -2.07
C ARG A 97 -5.21 -9.26 -0.67
N ILE A 98 -4.36 -8.34 -0.26
CA ILE A 98 -4.44 -7.71 1.06
C ILE A 98 -5.79 -7.01 1.24
N VAL A 99 -6.22 -6.26 0.24
CA VAL A 99 -7.51 -5.57 0.29
C VAL A 99 -8.66 -6.57 0.46
N LYS A 100 -8.62 -7.66 -0.31
CA LYS A 100 -9.65 -8.68 -0.21
C LYS A 100 -9.67 -9.35 1.16
N GLU A 101 -8.49 -9.66 1.69
CA GLU A 101 -8.38 -10.28 3.01
C GLU A 101 -8.91 -9.36 4.11
N MET A 102 -8.60 -8.09 4.03
CA MET A 102 -9.08 -7.12 5.01
C MET A 102 -10.58 -6.92 4.92
N ARG A 103 -11.13 -6.85 3.72
CA ARG A 103 -12.58 -6.73 3.54
C ARG A 103 -13.33 -7.96 4.04
N ALA A 104 -12.78 -9.13 3.78
CA ALA A 104 -13.38 -10.36 4.28
C ALA A 104 -13.41 -10.38 5.81
N GLU A 105 -12.35 -9.89 6.44
CA GLU A 105 -12.31 -9.80 7.90
C GLU A 105 -13.27 -8.76 8.44
N ASP A 106 -13.39 -7.61 7.76
CA ASP A 106 -14.35 -6.57 8.14
C ASP A 106 -15.77 -7.12 8.06
N GLU A 107 -16.09 -7.86 7.00
CA GLU A 107 -17.38 -8.47 6.83
C GLU A 107 -17.66 -9.48 7.94
N ARG A 108 -16.67 -10.30 8.30
CA ARG A 108 -16.78 -11.27 9.38
C ARG A 108 -17.06 -10.58 10.72
N ARG A 109 -16.48 -9.39 10.92
CA ARG A 109 -16.69 -8.60 12.14
C ARG A 109 -17.97 -7.78 12.10
N GLY A 110 -18.64 -7.69 10.96
CA GLY A 110 -19.85 -6.90 10.80
C GLY A 110 -19.62 -5.40 10.74
N VAL A 111 -18.46 -4.98 10.26
CA VAL A 111 -18.13 -3.57 10.10
C VAL A 111 -18.06 -3.19 8.62
N SER A 112 -18.06 -1.90 8.33
CA SER A 112 -17.96 -1.41 6.95
C SER A 112 -16.60 -1.73 6.35
N ASP A 113 -16.60 -2.07 5.07
CA ASP A 113 -15.36 -2.34 4.35
C ASP A 113 -14.50 -1.09 4.22
N ALA A 114 -13.21 -1.30 4.27
CA ALA A 114 -12.26 -0.24 3.98
C ALA A 114 -12.36 0.19 2.52
N VAL A 115 -12.21 1.48 2.28
CA VAL A 115 -12.10 2.03 0.93
C VAL A 115 -10.66 1.83 0.47
N SER A 116 -10.51 1.27 -0.73
CA SER A 116 -9.20 1.05 -1.30
C SER A 116 -8.91 2.09 -2.37
N TYR A 117 -7.77 2.72 -2.27
CA TYR A 117 -7.24 3.58 -3.31
C TYR A 117 -5.95 2.97 -3.83
N THR A 118 -5.92 2.65 -5.11
CA THR A 118 -4.74 2.09 -5.77
C THR A 118 -4.25 3.07 -6.81
N HIS A 119 -2.99 3.44 -6.72
CA HIS A 119 -2.36 4.30 -7.71
C HIS A 119 -1.26 3.49 -8.40
N LEU A 120 -1.48 3.15 -9.64
CA LEU A 120 -0.46 2.54 -10.47
C LEU A 120 0.45 3.64 -10.95
N ARG A 121 1.41 3.94 -10.14
CA ARG A 121 2.35 4.95 -10.48
C ARG A 121 3.47 4.32 -11.23
N ALA A 122 3.36 4.47 -12.43
CA ALA A 122 4.31 3.89 -13.23
C ALA A 122 5.57 4.67 -13.20
N HIS A 123 6.57 3.99 -13.02
CA HIS A 123 7.76 4.38 -13.67
C HIS A 123 7.59 4.85 -15.11
N GLU A 124 6.59 4.38 -15.77
CA GLU A 124 6.22 4.90 -17.07
C GLU A 124 5.88 6.38 -17.02
N THR A 125 5.32 6.88 -15.92
CA THR A 125 5.13 8.31 -15.80
C THR A 125 6.44 9.06 -15.82
N ASP A 126 7.43 8.51 -15.19
CA ASP A 126 8.75 9.13 -15.16
C ASP A 126 9.44 9.05 -16.50
N SER A 127 9.28 7.94 -17.19
CA SER A 127 9.91 7.74 -18.48
C SER A 127 9.27 8.53 -19.61
N TYR A 128 8.07 9.01 -19.42
CA TYR A 128 7.37 9.81 -20.42
C TYR A 128 7.67 11.28 -20.28
N LEU A 129 8.30 11.61 -19.24
CA LEU A 129 8.64 12.99 -18.96
C LEU A 129 10.07 13.28 -19.34
#